data_f80bb2007588584fe706a5bf54b90638
#
_entry.id   f80bb2007588584fe706a5bf54b90638
#
_cell.length_a   1.000
_cell.length_b   1.000
_cell.length_c   1.000
_cell.angle_alpha   90.00
_cell.angle_beta   90.00
_cell.angle_gamma   90.00
#
_symmetry.space_group_name_H-M   'P 1'
#
loop_
_entity.id
_entity.type
_entity.pdbx_description
1 polymer ?
#
loop_
_entity_poly.entity_id
_entity_poly.type
_entity_poly.pdbx_seq_one_letter_code
_entity_poly.pdbx_strand_id
1 'polypeptide(L)'
;MDKPKIKKDYLNKIQKLLDLNKHYYDLSKPLVDDKEYDKIKSEVLSLEKKYEFLKNENSPSKIVGFKPSKIFKKVSHKVSMLSLSNAFSEEDLVNFEKKVINFLDQKSSFEIEYSAEPKIDGISASLIYKKGKFLIGLSRGDGKEGEDITQNLQTINDIPKSISAKDFPTEIDIRGEVFIQNKDFKKLKDKFANPRNAASGSLRQKNPEDTKKIPLKFIAYTYGYVSDMKINTQNEYLQKLSQWGFKTNPFNKTIKGIKNLLVNYHEIENKRNEIDFDIDGIVYKINSFDLQKRLGNVANSPRWAIAHKFSANNGISTILNIEIQVGRTGALTPVAKIKPINIGGVVVSNATLHNEDEIIRKDIRVGDVVIVERAGDVIPHINQVDLKKRKKNLNKYIFPINCPSCGEKTIKEYNSITKKKRCR
;
A
#
# COMPACT_ATOMS: atom_id res chain seq x y z
N MET A 1 -7.33 11.16 33.19
CA MET A 1 -6.95 11.69 31.86
C MET A 1 -8.10 12.51 31.30
N ASP A 2 -7.81 13.67 30.76
CA ASP A 2 -8.77 14.65 30.26
C ASP A 2 -9.47 14.16 28.98
N LYS A 3 -10.73 13.72 29.09
CA LYS A 3 -11.55 13.22 27.95
C LYS A 3 -11.56 14.19 26.76
N PRO A 4 -11.71 15.52 26.92
CA PRO A 4 -11.64 16.48 25.84
C PRO A 4 -10.31 16.47 25.08
N LYS A 5 -9.19 16.35 25.77
CA LYS A 5 -7.85 16.29 25.18
C LYS A 5 -7.65 15.02 24.33
N ILE A 6 -8.09 13.87 24.85
CA ILE A 6 -8.04 12.58 24.12
C ILE A 6 -8.92 12.64 22.87
N LYS A 7 -10.14 13.19 22.98
CA LYS A 7 -11.04 13.33 21.82
C LYS A 7 -10.46 14.27 20.76
N LYS A 8 -9.82 15.37 21.17
CA LYS A 8 -9.16 16.30 20.25
C LYS A 8 -7.99 15.65 19.51
N ASP A 9 -7.12 14.91 20.20
CA ASP A 9 -6.00 14.17 19.58
C ASP A 9 -6.51 13.13 18.57
N TYR A 10 -7.53 12.35 18.97
CA TYR A 10 -8.18 11.38 18.10
C TYR A 10 -8.75 12.03 16.83
N LEU A 11 -9.50 13.11 16.94
CA LEU A 11 -10.08 13.82 15.78
C LEU A 11 -9.00 14.40 14.86
N ASN A 12 -7.90 14.91 15.41
CA ASN A 12 -6.77 15.39 14.62
C ASN A 12 -6.12 14.23 13.81
N LYS A 13 -5.98 13.04 14.41
CA LYS A 13 -5.46 11.87 13.71
C LYS A 13 -6.40 11.39 12.60
N ILE A 14 -7.72 11.39 12.84
CA ILE A 14 -8.73 11.10 11.81
C ILE A 14 -8.62 12.10 10.66
N GLN A 15 -8.55 13.39 10.93
CA GLN A 15 -8.40 14.40 9.88
C GLN A 15 -7.12 14.21 9.08
N LYS A 16 -6.00 13.93 9.77
CA LYS A 16 -4.73 13.61 9.10
C LYS A 16 -4.86 12.39 8.18
N LEU A 17 -5.52 11.32 8.61
CA LEU A 17 -5.75 10.14 7.76
C LEU A 17 -6.63 10.45 6.54
N LEU A 18 -7.67 11.27 6.69
CA LEU A 18 -8.52 11.68 5.57
C LEU A 18 -7.73 12.45 4.51
N ASP A 19 -6.89 13.37 4.95
CA ASP A 19 -6.04 14.17 4.05
C ASP A 19 -4.98 13.28 3.36
N LEU A 20 -4.37 12.35 4.08
CA LEU A 20 -3.44 11.37 3.51
C LEU A 20 -4.14 10.46 2.50
N ASN A 21 -5.35 9.97 2.80
CA ASN A 21 -6.16 9.18 1.89
C ASN A 21 -6.49 9.93 0.60
N LYS A 22 -6.87 11.21 0.70
CA LYS A 22 -7.13 12.05 -0.47
C LYS A 22 -5.89 12.16 -1.35
N HIS A 23 -4.74 12.45 -0.77
CA HIS A 23 -3.50 12.57 -1.53
C HIS A 23 -3.05 11.24 -2.14
N TYR A 24 -3.24 10.13 -1.44
CA TYR A 24 -2.86 8.80 -1.90
C TYR A 24 -3.80 8.26 -2.97
N TYR A 25 -5.12 8.28 -2.72
CA TYR A 25 -6.11 7.63 -3.59
C TYR A 25 -6.69 8.56 -4.68
N ASP A 26 -6.81 9.87 -4.42
CA ASP A 26 -7.45 10.81 -5.36
C ASP A 26 -6.40 11.55 -6.21
N LEU A 27 -5.36 12.06 -5.58
CA LEU A 27 -4.35 12.86 -6.27
C LEU A 27 -3.15 12.02 -6.77
N SER A 28 -3.06 10.73 -6.41
CA SER A 28 -1.91 9.85 -6.72
C SER A 28 -0.54 10.48 -6.34
N LYS A 29 -0.53 11.28 -5.27
CA LYS A 29 0.64 12.02 -4.74
C LYS A 29 0.73 11.79 -3.23
N PRO A 30 1.20 10.62 -2.76
CA PRO A 30 1.31 10.33 -1.34
C PRO A 30 2.19 11.37 -0.63
N LEU A 31 1.75 11.84 0.54
CA LEU A 31 2.48 12.79 1.38
C LEU A 31 3.40 12.13 2.40
N VAL A 32 3.13 10.89 2.73
CA VAL A 32 3.88 10.05 3.67
C VAL A 32 4.04 8.67 3.06
N ASP A 33 5.00 7.90 3.57
CA ASP A 33 5.15 6.51 3.21
C ASP A 33 4.07 5.62 3.88
N ASP A 34 3.93 4.39 3.40
CA ASP A 34 2.95 3.42 3.90
C ASP A 34 3.14 3.12 5.39
N LYS A 35 4.39 3.13 5.88
CA LYS A 35 4.71 2.85 7.28
C LYS A 35 4.23 3.96 8.22
N GLU A 36 4.45 5.23 7.85
CA GLU A 36 3.93 6.37 8.62
C GLU A 36 2.39 6.38 8.58
N TYR A 37 1.79 6.09 7.42
CA TYR A 37 0.34 5.95 7.29
C TYR A 37 -0.20 4.84 8.20
N ASP A 38 0.37 3.63 8.12
CA ASP A 38 -0.04 2.48 8.93
C ASP A 38 0.15 2.71 10.42
N LYS A 39 1.21 3.44 10.83
CA LYS A 39 1.42 3.86 12.21
C LYS A 39 0.28 4.73 12.72
N ILE A 40 -0.08 5.79 11.98
CA ILE A 40 -1.18 6.69 12.38
C ILE A 40 -2.50 5.91 12.42
N LYS A 41 -2.74 5.03 11.45
CA LYS A 41 -3.90 4.14 11.41
C LYS A 41 -3.97 3.23 12.65
N SER A 42 -2.85 2.59 13.00
CA SER A 42 -2.74 1.74 14.19
C SER A 42 -2.98 2.51 15.50
N GLU A 43 -2.47 3.74 15.61
CA GLU A 43 -2.71 4.61 16.76
C GLU A 43 -4.21 4.95 16.92
N VAL A 44 -4.91 5.26 15.81
CA VAL A 44 -6.36 5.52 15.83
C VAL A 44 -7.12 4.29 16.29
N LEU A 45 -6.84 3.12 15.72
CA LEU A 45 -7.50 1.86 16.09
C LEU A 45 -7.24 1.48 17.56
N SER A 46 -6.03 1.75 18.07
CA SER A 46 -5.67 1.52 19.47
C SER A 46 -6.43 2.46 20.42
N LEU A 47 -6.62 3.73 20.04
CA LEU A 47 -7.43 4.68 20.80
C LEU A 47 -8.90 4.25 20.86
N GLU A 48 -9.47 3.80 19.74
CA GLU A 48 -10.86 3.30 19.69
C GLU A 48 -11.07 2.05 20.56
N LYS A 49 -10.10 1.14 20.57
CA LYS A 49 -10.12 -0.03 21.42
C LYS A 49 -10.02 0.30 22.91
N LYS A 50 -9.24 1.34 23.24
CA LYS A 50 -9.02 1.75 24.63
C LYS A 50 -10.15 2.61 25.19
N TYR A 51 -10.85 3.39 24.34
CA TYR A 51 -11.83 4.38 24.74
C TYR A 51 -13.12 4.24 23.94
N GLU A 52 -14.13 3.56 24.47
CA GLU A 52 -15.41 3.29 23.80
C GLU A 52 -16.19 4.56 23.38
N PHE A 53 -15.92 5.71 24.02
CA PHE A 53 -16.56 6.97 23.65
C PHE A 53 -16.01 7.61 22.38
N LEU A 54 -14.89 7.09 21.83
CA LEU A 54 -14.35 7.56 20.58
C LEU A 54 -15.02 6.84 19.42
N LYS A 55 -15.89 7.57 18.72
CA LYS A 55 -16.59 7.07 17.51
C LYS A 55 -16.54 8.16 16.44
N ASN A 56 -16.15 7.78 15.22
CA ASN A 56 -16.16 8.66 14.05
C ASN A 56 -16.48 7.84 12.80
N GLU A 57 -17.40 8.34 11.97
CA GLU A 57 -17.82 7.66 10.74
C GLU A 57 -16.68 7.57 9.69
N ASN A 58 -15.71 8.49 9.77
CA ASN A 58 -14.54 8.52 8.89
C ASN A 58 -13.34 7.73 9.46
N SER A 59 -13.53 6.98 10.54
CA SER A 59 -12.45 6.14 11.10
C SER A 59 -12.05 5.03 10.13
N PRO A 60 -10.75 4.66 10.08
CA PRO A 60 -10.27 3.50 9.33
C PRO A 60 -10.84 2.17 9.84
N SER A 61 -11.48 2.14 11.02
CA SER A 61 -12.27 1.00 11.48
C SER A 61 -13.60 0.85 10.73
N LYS A 62 -14.10 1.91 10.09
CA LYS A 62 -15.39 1.95 9.38
C LYS A 62 -15.27 2.15 7.87
N ILE A 63 -14.23 2.82 7.41
CA ILE A 63 -14.02 3.16 5.99
C ILE A 63 -12.73 2.52 5.50
N VAL A 64 -12.77 1.92 4.30
CA VAL A 64 -11.61 1.42 3.55
C VAL A 64 -11.39 2.32 2.36
N GLY A 65 -10.14 2.77 2.16
CA GLY A 65 -9.80 3.61 1.00
C GLY A 65 -10.33 5.04 1.07
N PHE A 66 -10.78 5.57 -0.05
CA PHE A 66 -11.28 6.93 -0.20
C PHE A 66 -12.63 6.93 -0.94
N LYS A 67 -13.49 7.90 -0.64
CA LYS A 67 -14.78 8.04 -1.34
C LYS A 67 -14.55 8.20 -2.83
N PRO A 68 -15.29 7.45 -3.69
CA PRO A 68 -15.16 7.55 -5.14
C PRO A 68 -15.35 8.98 -5.65
N SER A 69 -14.61 9.34 -6.70
CA SER A 69 -14.71 10.67 -7.32
C SER A 69 -16.08 10.88 -7.99
N LYS A 70 -16.39 12.13 -8.36
CA LYS A 70 -17.62 12.45 -9.09
C LYS A 70 -17.50 12.24 -10.61
N ILE A 71 -16.33 11.83 -11.10
CA ILE A 71 -16.02 11.74 -12.54
C ILE A 71 -16.66 10.49 -13.16
N PHE A 72 -16.68 9.38 -12.41
CA PHE A 72 -17.23 8.10 -12.86
C PHE A 72 -18.53 7.76 -12.13
N LYS A 73 -19.38 6.97 -12.78
CA LYS A 73 -20.59 6.42 -12.15
C LYS A 73 -20.18 5.55 -10.98
N LYS A 74 -20.88 5.67 -9.87
CA LYS A 74 -20.68 4.83 -8.67
C LYS A 74 -21.57 3.61 -8.74
N VAL A 75 -21.01 2.48 -8.33
CA VAL A 75 -21.71 1.20 -8.25
C VAL A 75 -21.35 0.51 -6.95
N SER A 76 -22.37 -0.01 -6.24
CA SER A 76 -22.17 -0.74 -5.00
C SER A 76 -21.63 -2.16 -5.26
N HIS A 77 -20.62 -2.57 -4.47
CA HIS A 77 -20.13 -3.94 -4.46
C HIS A 77 -21.15 -4.86 -3.79
N LYS A 78 -21.50 -6.00 -4.41
CA LYS A 78 -22.37 -7.01 -3.77
C LYS A 78 -21.78 -7.58 -2.48
N VAL A 79 -20.46 -7.73 -2.45
CA VAL A 79 -19.67 -8.08 -1.27
C VAL A 79 -18.61 -7.01 -1.12
N SER A 80 -18.46 -6.42 0.08
CA SER A 80 -17.51 -5.35 0.31
C SER A 80 -16.07 -5.76 -0.02
N MET A 81 -15.28 -4.83 -0.57
CA MET A 81 -13.84 -5.00 -0.79
C MET A 81 -13.09 -4.54 0.47
N LEU A 82 -12.74 -5.52 1.30
CA LEU A 82 -12.10 -5.28 2.60
C LEU A 82 -10.62 -4.90 2.46
N SER A 83 -10.07 -4.30 3.51
CA SER A 83 -8.63 -4.18 3.73
C SER A 83 -8.09 -5.48 4.33
N LEU A 84 -6.75 -5.58 4.44
CA LEU A 84 -6.09 -6.62 5.22
C LEU A 84 -5.52 -6.02 6.49
N SER A 85 -5.46 -6.81 7.55
CA SER A 85 -4.62 -6.51 8.71
C SER A 85 -3.16 -6.69 8.32
N ASN A 86 -2.26 -5.89 8.89
CA ASN A 86 -0.83 -5.98 8.61
C ASN A 86 -0.11 -6.74 9.71
N ALA A 87 0.90 -7.52 9.33
CA ALA A 87 1.96 -8.04 10.19
C ALA A 87 3.29 -7.42 9.73
N PHE A 88 4.15 -7.08 10.69
CA PHE A 88 5.49 -6.54 10.46
C PHE A 88 6.58 -7.38 11.12
N SER A 89 6.18 -8.41 11.88
CA SER A 89 7.07 -9.28 12.63
C SER A 89 6.55 -10.71 12.64
N GLU A 90 7.44 -11.65 13.00
CA GLU A 90 7.06 -13.05 13.29
C GLU A 90 6.03 -13.13 14.42
N GLU A 91 6.19 -12.31 15.47
CA GLU A 91 5.25 -12.28 16.59
C GLU A 91 3.83 -11.91 16.15
N ASP A 92 3.68 -10.99 15.20
CA ASP A 92 2.37 -10.63 14.65
C ASP A 92 1.71 -11.82 13.96
N LEU A 93 2.48 -12.64 13.23
CA LEU A 93 1.97 -13.85 12.57
C LEU A 93 1.57 -14.92 13.59
N VAL A 94 2.40 -15.16 14.60
CA VAL A 94 2.10 -16.09 15.70
C VAL A 94 0.81 -15.65 16.43
N ASN A 95 0.67 -14.35 16.69
CA ASN A 95 -0.52 -13.80 17.33
C ASN A 95 -1.76 -13.89 16.43
N PHE A 96 -1.59 -13.75 15.10
CA PHE A 96 -2.66 -13.96 14.13
C PHE A 96 -3.12 -15.42 14.16
N GLU A 97 -2.21 -16.39 14.05
CA GLU A 97 -2.55 -17.82 14.06
C GLU A 97 -3.22 -18.24 15.37
N LYS A 98 -2.71 -17.79 16.54
CA LYS A 98 -3.36 -18.02 17.85
C LYS A 98 -4.80 -17.51 17.88
N LYS A 99 -5.06 -16.30 17.35
CA LYS A 99 -6.42 -15.75 17.28
C LYS A 99 -7.34 -16.60 16.40
N VAL A 100 -6.83 -17.11 15.28
CA VAL A 100 -7.57 -18.01 14.38
C VAL A 100 -7.91 -19.32 15.07
N ILE A 101 -6.90 -19.98 15.67
CA ILE A 101 -7.09 -21.26 16.39
C ILE A 101 -8.10 -21.11 17.52
N ASN A 102 -7.97 -20.05 18.33
CA ASN A 102 -8.91 -19.77 19.42
C ASN A 102 -10.33 -19.50 18.93
N PHE A 103 -10.48 -18.74 17.82
CA PHE A 103 -11.81 -18.46 17.27
C PHE A 103 -12.49 -19.70 16.72
N LEU A 104 -11.71 -20.63 16.16
CA LEU A 104 -12.20 -21.91 15.62
C LEU A 104 -12.42 -22.97 16.70
N ASP A 105 -12.09 -22.68 17.95
CA ASP A 105 -12.11 -23.61 19.09
C ASP A 105 -11.31 -24.89 18.82
N GLN A 106 -10.10 -24.71 18.28
CA GLN A 106 -9.20 -25.81 17.94
C GLN A 106 -8.09 -25.94 18.98
N LYS A 107 -7.50 -27.16 19.08
CA LYS A 107 -6.33 -27.40 19.92
C LYS A 107 -5.12 -26.63 19.35
N SER A 108 -4.18 -26.26 20.20
CA SER A 108 -2.94 -25.57 19.80
C SER A 108 -2.07 -26.35 18.80
N SER A 109 -2.30 -27.68 18.68
CA SER A 109 -1.65 -28.55 17.69
C SER A 109 -2.33 -28.54 16.32
N PHE A 110 -3.44 -27.80 16.14
CA PHE A 110 -4.11 -27.71 14.85
C PHE A 110 -3.26 -26.92 13.87
N GLU A 111 -2.86 -27.59 12.80
CA GLU A 111 -2.01 -27.02 11.76
C GLU A 111 -2.84 -26.38 10.66
N ILE A 112 -2.69 -25.06 10.49
CA ILE A 112 -3.40 -24.30 9.46
C ILE A 112 -2.62 -24.37 8.16
N GLU A 113 -3.32 -24.66 7.06
CA GLU A 113 -2.80 -24.54 5.71
C GLU A 113 -3.14 -23.15 5.14
N TYR A 114 -2.13 -22.48 4.62
CA TYR A 114 -2.25 -21.14 4.06
C TYR A 114 -1.95 -21.14 2.55
N SER A 115 -2.67 -20.32 1.80
CA SER A 115 -2.23 -19.78 0.52
C SER A 115 -1.35 -18.57 0.79
N ALA A 116 -0.07 -18.65 0.42
CA ALA A 116 0.90 -17.57 0.49
C ALA A 116 1.02 -16.91 -0.89
N GLU A 117 0.60 -15.67 -1.00
CA GLU A 117 0.47 -14.95 -2.27
C GLU A 117 1.28 -13.64 -2.19
N PRO A 118 2.29 -13.40 -3.08
CA PRO A 118 2.99 -12.13 -3.11
C PRO A 118 2.02 -10.97 -3.26
N LYS A 119 2.15 -9.98 -2.40
CA LYS A 119 1.31 -8.79 -2.36
C LYS A 119 1.79 -7.79 -3.40
N ILE A 120 1.08 -7.77 -4.55
CA ILE A 120 1.40 -6.88 -5.66
C ILE A 120 1.09 -5.44 -5.23
N ASP A 121 2.01 -4.53 -5.50
CA ASP A 121 1.82 -3.10 -5.28
C ASP A 121 1.20 -2.45 -6.52
N GLY A 122 -0.12 -2.53 -6.60
CA GLY A 122 -0.94 -2.07 -7.70
C GLY A 122 -2.25 -1.45 -7.24
N ILE A 123 -3.28 -1.53 -8.07
CA ILE A 123 -4.62 -1.02 -7.80
C ILE A 123 -5.63 -2.15 -7.92
N SER A 124 -6.35 -2.40 -6.84
CA SER A 124 -7.37 -3.45 -6.81
C SER A 124 -8.54 -3.11 -7.73
N ALA A 125 -8.99 -4.09 -8.49
CA ALA A 125 -10.17 -4.02 -9.34
C ALA A 125 -11.08 -5.24 -9.11
N SER A 126 -12.38 -5.02 -9.30
CA SER A 126 -13.46 -6.00 -9.24
C SER A 126 -14.06 -6.16 -10.63
N LEU A 127 -14.09 -7.38 -11.14
CA LEU A 127 -14.55 -7.73 -12.48
C LEU A 127 -15.81 -8.60 -12.37
N ILE A 128 -16.96 -8.05 -12.68
CA ILE A 128 -18.24 -8.77 -12.60
C ILE A 128 -18.53 -9.43 -13.94
N TYR A 129 -18.57 -10.75 -13.91
CA TYR A 129 -18.99 -11.59 -15.03
C TYR A 129 -20.38 -12.13 -14.84
N LYS A 130 -21.17 -12.17 -15.91
CA LYS A 130 -22.49 -12.82 -15.94
C LYS A 130 -22.60 -13.65 -17.21
N LYS A 131 -22.95 -14.94 -17.04
CA LYS A 131 -23.02 -15.92 -18.14
C LYS A 131 -21.77 -15.89 -19.02
N GLY A 132 -20.60 -15.88 -18.37
CA GLY A 132 -19.29 -15.85 -19.01
C GLY A 132 -18.87 -14.53 -19.67
N LYS A 133 -19.72 -13.49 -19.69
CA LYS A 133 -19.39 -12.19 -20.28
C LYS A 133 -18.95 -11.19 -19.22
N PHE A 134 -17.85 -10.47 -19.48
CA PHE A 134 -17.43 -9.33 -18.66
C PHE A 134 -18.44 -8.20 -18.77
N LEU A 135 -19.12 -7.88 -17.68
CA LEU A 135 -20.24 -6.94 -17.65
C LEU A 135 -19.83 -5.58 -17.10
N ILE A 136 -19.26 -5.56 -15.88
CA ILE A 136 -18.90 -4.34 -15.17
C ILE A 136 -17.54 -4.53 -14.48
N GLY A 137 -16.70 -3.50 -14.57
CA GLY A 137 -15.43 -3.41 -13.85
C GLY A 137 -15.42 -2.22 -12.90
N LEU A 138 -15.11 -2.47 -11.63
CA LEU A 138 -15.16 -1.46 -10.58
C LEU A 138 -13.80 -1.25 -9.94
N SER A 139 -13.48 -0.02 -9.56
CA SER A 139 -12.43 0.27 -8.60
C SER A 139 -12.86 -0.17 -7.19
N ARG A 140 -11.91 -0.30 -6.25
CA ARG A 140 -12.24 -0.61 -4.86
C ARG A 140 -13.12 0.48 -4.21
N GLY A 141 -12.85 1.75 -4.53
CA GLY A 141 -13.51 2.88 -3.89
C GLY A 141 -13.29 2.90 -2.37
N ASP A 142 -14.38 3.08 -1.62
CA ASP A 142 -14.39 3.03 -0.17
C ASP A 142 -14.65 1.60 0.39
N GLY A 143 -14.62 0.61 -0.50
CA GLY A 143 -14.88 -0.79 -0.20
C GLY A 143 -16.35 -1.19 -0.28
N LYS A 144 -17.28 -0.26 -0.21
CA LYS A 144 -18.74 -0.48 -0.38
C LYS A 144 -19.19 -0.06 -1.78
N GLU A 145 -18.69 1.08 -2.25
CA GLU A 145 -18.96 1.60 -3.59
C GLU A 145 -17.65 1.82 -4.34
N GLY A 146 -17.61 1.38 -5.60
CA GLY A 146 -16.52 1.60 -6.54
C GLY A 146 -16.91 2.51 -7.69
N GLU A 147 -15.92 3.02 -8.42
CA GLU A 147 -16.10 3.74 -9.67
C GLU A 147 -16.24 2.74 -10.81
N ASP A 148 -17.21 2.93 -11.69
CA ASP A 148 -17.36 2.16 -12.93
C ASP A 148 -16.23 2.53 -13.90
N ILE A 149 -15.23 1.69 -13.98
CA ILE A 149 -14.06 1.81 -14.87
C ILE A 149 -14.03 0.71 -15.92
N THR A 150 -15.22 0.18 -16.27
CA THR A 150 -15.38 -0.96 -17.19
C THR A 150 -14.62 -0.76 -18.49
N GLN A 151 -14.79 0.39 -19.15
CA GLN A 151 -14.17 0.66 -20.44
C GLN A 151 -12.64 0.69 -20.36
N ASN A 152 -12.08 1.22 -19.25
CA ASN A 152 -10.65 1.25 -19.02
C ASN A 152 -10.11 -0.17 -18.79
N LEU A 153 -10.78 -0.98 -17.95
CA LEU A 153 -10.39 -2.36 -17.70
C LEU A 153 -10.48 -3.24 -18.94
N GLN A 154 -11.44 -2.98 -19.84
CA GLN A 154 -11.57 -3.69 -21.12
C GLN A 154 -10.37 -3.47 -22.07
N THR A 155 -9.54 -2.46 -21.85
CA THR A 155 -8.31 -2.23 -22.62
C THR A 155 -7.16 -3.13 -22.19
N ILE A 156 -7.27 -3.79 -21.02
CA ILE A 156 -6.23 -4.66 -20.47
C ILE A 156 -6.36 -6.05 -21.07
N ASN A 157 -5.32 -6.50 -21.79
CA ASN A 157 -5.33 -7.78 -22.51
C ASN A 157 -5.40 -9.01 -21.57
N ASP A 158 -4.95 -8.89 -20.32
CA ASP A 158 -4.99 -9.98 -19.34
C ASP A 158 -6.40 -10.21 -18.74
N ILE A 159 -7.38 -9.37 -19.10
CA ILE A 159 -8.77 -9.51 -18.67
C ILE A 159 -9.60 -10.13 -19.80
N PRO A 160 -10.06 -11.39 -19.65
CA PRO A 160 -10.91 -12.05 -20.63
C PRO A 160 -12.24 -11.31 -20.82
N LYS A 161 -12.61 -10.98 -22.06
CA LYS A 161 -13.91 -10.35 -22.36
C LYS A 161 -15.05 -11.34 -22.29
N SER A 162 -14.78 -12.61 -22.55
CA SER A 162 -15.73 -13.72 -22.47
C SER A 162 -15.03 -15.00 -22.05
N ILE A 163 -15.73 -15.86 -21.32
CA ILE A 163 -15.26 -17.13 -20.80
C ILE A 163 -16.30 -18.18 -21.14
N SER A 164 -15.88 -19.25 -21.80
CA SER A 164 -16.76 -20.32 -22.31
C SER A 164 -16.60 -21.63 -21.51
N ALA A 165 -15.87 -21.62 -20.39
CA ALA A 165 -15.68 -22.79 -19.55
C ALA A 165 -17.03 -23.28 -18.96
N LYS A 166 -17.30 -24.59 -19.07
CA LYS A 166 -18.56 -25.18 -18.60
C LYS A 166 -18.78 -25.06 -17.08
N ASP A 167 -17.70 -24.98 -16.31
CA ASP A 167 -17.68 -24.88 -14.87
C ASP A 167 -17.54 -23.42 -14.39
N PHE A 168 -17.63 -22.45 -15.31
CA PHE A 168 -17.62 -21.04 -14.94
C PHE A 168 -18.95 -20.63 -14.30
N PRO A 169 -18.94 -19.95 -13.13
CA PRO A 169 -20.16 -19.55 -12.43
C PRO A 169 -21.07 -18.67 -13.29
N THR A 170 -22.40 -18.81 -13.08
CA THR A 170 -23.39 -17.99 -13.78
C THR A 170 -23.18 -16.49 -13.52
N GLU A 171 -22.79 -16.12 -12.30
CA GLU A 171 -22.39 -14.79 -11.93
C GLU A 171 -21.22 -14.85 -10.93
N ILE A 172 -20.15 -14.08 -11.19
CA ILE A 172 -19.00 -13.98 -10.29
C ILE A 172 -18.39 -12.59 -10.34
N ASP A 173 -17.92 -12.11 -9.19
CA ASP A 173 -17.08 -10.94 -9.00
C ASP A 173 -15.63 -11.40 -8.79
N ILE A 174 -14.82 -11.39 -9.85
CA ILE A 174 -13.39 -11.73 -9.79
C ILE A 174 -12.59 -10.50 -9.40
N ARG A 175 -11.74 -10.64 -8.39
CA ARG A 175 -10.90 -9.55 -7.87
C ARG A 175 -9.44 -9.82 -8.15
N GLY A 176 -8.75 -8.76 -8.49
CA GLY A 176 -7.34 -8.81 -8.80
C GLY A 176 -6.66 -7.46 -8.66
N GLU A 177 -5.38 -7.42 -8.99
CA GLU A 177 -4.58 -6.22 -8.97
C GLU A 177 -4.21 -5.80 -10.38
N VAL A 178 -4.44 -4.53 -10.70
CA VAL A 178 -3.93 -3.88 -11.92
C VAL A 178 -2.59 -3.24 -11.58
N PHE A 179 -1.58 -3.52 -12.38
CA PHE A 179 -0.20 -3.07 -12.15
C PHE A 179 0.53 -2.81 -13.46
N ILE A 180 1.75 -2.31 -13.38
CA ILE A 180 2.66 -2.12 -14.52
C ILE A 180 3.95 -2.87 -14.22
N GLN A 181 4.48 -3.58 -15.23
CA GLN A 181 5.75 -4.27 -15.09
C GLN A 181 6.91 -3.27 -15.03
N ASN A 182 7.95 -3.57 -14.25
CA ASN A 182 9.08 -2.67 -14.00
C ASN A 182 9.83 -2.30 -15.29
N LYS A 183 9.96 -3.25 -16.24
CA LYS A 183 10.54 -2.99 -17.56
C LYS A 183 9.74 -1.96 -18.38
N ASP A 184 8.41 -1.98 -18.27
CA ASP A 184 7.52 -1.08 -19.00
C ASP A 184 7.45 0.29 -18.30
N PHE A 185 7.49 0.32 -16.97
CA PHE A 185 7.51 1.56 -16.19
C PHE A 185 8.75 2.42 -16.48
N LYS A 186 9.88 1.84 -16.87
CA LYS A 186 11.08 2.60 -17.26
C LYS A 186 10.79 3.68 -18.29
N LYS A 187 9.81 3.46 -19.18
CA LYS A 187 9.37 4.41 -20.22
C LYS A 187 8.41 5.49 -19.71
N LEU A 188 7.93 5.35 -18.48
CA LEU A 188 6.92 6.22 -17.87
C LEU A 188 7.45 7.05 -16.71
N LYS A 189 8.73 6.90 -16.34
CA LYS A 189 9.38 7.55 -15.17
C LYS A 189 9.26 9.06 -15.16
N ASP A 190 9.27 9.70 -16.33
CA ASP A 190 9.16 11.16 -16.43
C ASP A 190 7.75 11.69 -16.11
N LYS A 191 6.74 10.81 -16.18
CA LYS A 191 5.33 11.17 -16.00
C LYS A 191 4.78 10.77 -14.63
N PHE A 192 5.31 9.67 -14.04
CA PHE A 192 4.79 9.09 -12.82
C PHE A 192 5.90 8.77 -11.82
N ALA A 193 5.60 8.92 -10.53
CA ALA A 193 6.57 8.71 -9.46
C ALA A 193 6.93 7.23 -9.25
N ASN A 194 5.98 6.31 -9.45
CA ASN A 194 6.17 4.86 -9.30
C ASN A 194 5.15 4.08 -10.14
N PRO A 195 5.32 2.74 -10.32
CA PRO A 195 4.42 1.88 -11.10
C PRO A 195 2.97 1.91 -10.61
N ARG A 196 2.75 1.92 -9.29
CA ARG A 196 1.42 1.99 -8.68
C ARG A 196 0.67 3.27 -9.05
N ASN A 197 1.35 4.42 -8.94
CA ASN A 197 0.77 5.72 -9.31
C ASN A 197 0.47 5.79 -10.81
N ALA A 198 1.31 5.19 -11.64
CA ALA A 198 1.07 5.08 -13.06
C ALA A 198 -0.17 4.23 -13.36
N ALA A 199 -0.33 3.08 -12.71
CA ALA A 199 -1.52 2.24 -12.84
C ALA A 199 -2.79 2.98 -12.39
N SER A 200 -2.76 3.63 -11.21
CA SER A 200 -3.89 4.38 -10.65
C SER A 200 -4.34 5.52 -11.57
N GLY A 201 -3.41 6.36 -12.00
CA GLY A 201 -3.70 7.50 -12.87
C GLY A 201 -4.22 7.05 -14.25
N SER A 202 -3.70 5.93 -14.76
CA SER A 202 -4.09 5.40 -16.07
C SER A 202 -5.48 4.76 -16.07
N LEU A 203 -5.86 4.07 -14.99
CA LEU A 203 -7.21 3.50 -14.87
C LEU A 203 -8.32 4.55 -14.72
N ARG A 204 -7.98 5.78 -14.35
CA ARG A 204 -8.94 6.88 -14.13
C ARG A 204 -8.96 7.89 -15.27
N GLN A 205 -8.46 7.53 -16.45
CA GLN A 205 -8.59 8.36 -17.66
C GLN A 205 -10.03 8.38 -18.15
N LYS A 206 -10.52 9.57 -18.51
CA LYS A 206 -11.87 9.75 -19.06
C LYS A 206 -12.02 9.06 -20.42
N ASN A 207 -10.96 9.08 -21.22
CA ASN A 207 -10.92 8.41 -22.51
C ASN A 207 -10.18 7.06 -22.38
N PRO A 208 -10.85 5.92 -22.58
CA PRO A 208 -10.22 4.60 -22.51
C PRO A 208 -9.06 4.39 -23.47
N GLU A 209 -9.02 5.09 -24.59
CA GLU A 209 -7.90 5.03 -25.54
C GLU A 209 -6.59 5.57 -24.93
N ASP A 210 -6.66 6.48 -23.94
CA ASP A 210 -5.47 6.93 -23.21
C ASP A 210 -5.01 5.87 -22.22
N THR A 211 -5.93 5.14 -21.59
CA THR A 211 -5.60 3.96 -20.77
C THR A 211 -4.91 2.88 -21.59
N LYS A 212 -5.39 2.60 -22.81
CA LYS A 212 -4.86 1.58 -23.73
C LYS A 212 -3.41 1.81 -24.13
N LYS A 213 -2.94 3.07 -24.12
CA LYS A 213 -1.53 3.42 -24.41
C LYS A 213 -0.57 3.00 -23.30
N ILE A 214 -1.10 2.69 -22.13
CA ILE A 214 -0.30 2.30 -20.95
C ILE A 214 -0.32 0.78 -20.82
N PRO A 215 0.83 0.11 -20.67
CA PRO A 215 0.94 -1.36 -20.65
C PRO A 215 0.50 -1.94 -19.30
N LEU A 216 -0.78 -1.72 -18.97
CA LEU A 216 -1.39 -2.26 -17.76
C LEU A 216 -1.49 -3.79 -17.84
N LYS A 217 -1.28 -4.43 -16.70
CA LYS A 217 -1.40 -5.87 -16.48
C LYS A 217 -2.42 -6.14 -15.38
N PHE A 218 -2.97 -7.36 -15.37
CA PHE A 218 -3.91 -7.80 -14.35
C PHE A 218 -3.56 -9.20 -13.84
N ILE A 219 -3.55 -9.37 -12.53
CA ILE A 219 -3.43 -10.67 -11.85
C ILE A 219 -4.64 -10.85 -10.94
N ALA A 220 -5.37 -11.95 -11.14
CA ALA A 220 -6.51 -12.31 -10.31
C ALA A 220 -6.04 -13.08 -9.06
N TYR A 221 -6.68 -12.81 -7.90
CA TYR A 221 -6.26 -13.42 -6.63
C TYR A 221 -7.42 -13.84 -5.70
N THR A 222 -8.65 -13.37 -5.92
CA THR A 222 -9.79 -13.76 -5.09
C THR A 222 -11.11 -13.45 -5.79
N TYR A 223 -12.22 -13.75 -5.13
CA TYR A 223 -13.56 -13.38 -5.57
C TYR A 223 -14.29 -12.58 -4.49
N GLY A 224 -15.31 -11.84 -4.90
CA GLY A 224 -16.29 -11.22 -4.02
C GLY A 224 -17.55 -12.05 -3.93
N TYR A 225 -18.56 -11.71 -4.76
CA TYR A 225 -19.77 -12.48 -4.92
C TYR A 225 -19.58 -13.62 -5.93
N VAL A 226 -20.18 -14.77 -5.67
CA VAL A 226 -20.31 -15.89 -6.61
C VAL A 226 -21.66 -16.57 -6.44
N SER A 227 -22.32 -16.93 -7.56
CA SER A 227 -23.65 -17.56 -7.53
C SER A 227 -23.58 -19.04 -7.16
N ASP A 228 -22.70 -19.76 -7.79
CA ASP A 228 -22.59 -21.21 -7.76
C ASP A 228 -21.12 -21.62 -8.03
N MET A 229 -20.42 -22.03 -7.02
CA MET A 229 -19.04 -22.46 -7.14
C MET A 229 -18.78 -23.69 -6.26
N LYS A 230 -18.29 -24.75 -6.89
CA LYS A 230 -17.93 -26.01 -6.21
C LYS A 230 -16.41 -26.10 -6.03
N ILE A 231 -15.84 -25.15 -5.30
CA ILE A 231 -14.42 -25.05 -5.00
C ILE A 231 -14.28 -24.89 -3.49
N ASN A 232 -13.39 -25.66 -2.88
CA ASN A 232 -13.27 -25.73 -1.43
C ASN A 232 -12.05 -24.99 -0.88
N THR A 233 -11.07 -24.68 -1.73
CA THR A 233 -9.82 -24.08 -1.28
C THR A 233 -9.39 -22.89 -2.15
N GLN A 234 -8.62 -21.99 -1.56
CA GLN A 234 -8.02 -20.84 -2.25
C GLN A 234 -7.09 -21.31 -3.38
N ASN A 235 -6.33 -22.39 -3.16
CA ASN A 235 -5.42 -22.93 -4.18
C ASN A 235 -6.18 -23.49 -5.38
N GLU A 236 -7.24 -24.26 -5.17
CA GLU A 236 -8.13 -24.71 -6.26
C GLU A 236 -8.72 -23.54 -7.02
N TYR A 237 -9.13 -22.48 -6.32
CA TYR A 237 -9.64 -21.27 -6.97
C TYR A 237 -8.63 -20.60 -7.85
N LEU A 238 -7.36 -20.46 -7.40
CA LEU A 238 -6.28 -19.90 -8.21
C LEU A 238 -6.00 -20.75 -9.47
N GLN A 239 -6.07 -22.07 -9.35
CA GLN A 239 -5.94 -22.98 -10.50
C GLN A 239 -7.13 -22.79 -11.47
N LYS A 240 -8.35 -22.65 -10.97
CA LYS A 240 -9.54 -22.37 -11.79
C LYS A 240 -9.44 -21.02 -12.51
N LEU A 241 -8.97 -19.98 -11.84
CA LEU A 241 -8.72 -18.69 -12.50
C LEU A 241 -7.81 -18.87 -13.72
N SER A 242 -6.74 -19.64 -13.60
CA SER A 242 -5.83 -19.92 -14.72
C SER A 242 -6.53 -20.69 -15.84
N GLN A 243 -7.36 -21.69 -15.51
CA GLN A 243 -8.16 -22.44 -16.48
C GLN A 243 -9.21 -21.58 -17.19
N TRP A 244 -9.74 -20.57 -16.50
CA TRP A 244 -10.69 -19.58 -17.06
C TRP A 244 -10.00 -18.47 -17.86
N GLY A 245 -8.66 -18.51 -17.99
CA GLY A 245 -7.89 -17.58 -18.81
C GLY A 245 -7.36 -16.35 -18.08
N PHE A 246 -7.49 -16.28 -16.75
CA PHE A 246 -6.85 -15.23 -15.96
C PHE A 246 -5.41 -15.57 -15.64
N LYS A 247 -4.58 -14.56 -15.49
CA LYS A 247 -3.25 -14.72 -14.90
C LYS A 247 -3.35 -14.72 -13.39
N THR A 248 -2.64 -15.64 -12.74
CA THR A 248 -2.40 -15.70 -11.31
C THR A 248 -0.92 -15.50 -11.03
N ASN A 249 -0.56 -15.15 -9.79
CA ASN A 249 0.83 -14.93 -9.46
C ASN A 249 1.61 -16.27 -9.49
N PRO A 250 2.70 -16.38 -10.26
CA PRO A 250 3.46 -17.63 -10.38
C PRO A 250 4.20 -18.03 -9.10
N PHE A 251 4.35 -17.12 -8.16
CA PHE A 251 5.01 -17.36 -6.86
C PHE A 251 4.04 -17.75 -5.74
N ASN A 252 2.74 -17.96 -6.06
CA ASN A 252 1.78 -18.47 -5.09
C ASN A 252 2.19 -19.87 -4.60
N LYS A 253 2.14 -20.07 -3.28
CA LYS A 253 2.44 -21.37 -2.66
C LYS A 253 1.39 -21.74 -1.63
N THR A 254 1.11 -23.03 -1.49
CA THR A 254 0.35 -23.58 -0.36
C THR A 254 1.33 -24.03 0.72
N ILE A 255 1.20 -23.54 1.93
CA ILE A 255 2.19 -23.69 3.00
C ILE A 255 1.47 -24.01 4.33
N LYS A 256 2.04 -24.91 5.14
CA LYS A 256 1.61 -25.22 6.50
C LYS A 256 2.60 -24.72 7.53
N GLY A 257 2.07 -24.13 8.60
CA GLY A 257 2.82 -23.71 9.78
C GLY A 257 3.66 -22.44 9.59
N ILE A 258 3.78 -21.65 10.65
CA ILE A 258 4.44 -20.32 10.68
C ILE A 258 5.90 -20.39 10.24
N LYS A 259 6.66 -21.41 10.67
CA LYS A 259 8.07 -21.55 10.28
C LYS A 259 8.26 -21.57 8.77
N ASN A 260 7.41 -22.33 8.06
CA ASN A 260 7.49 -22.43 6.61
C ASN A 260 7.00 -21.14 5.91
N LEU A 261 6.04 -20.43 6.51
CA LEU A 261 5.66 -19.09 6.04
C LEU A 261 6.84 -18.13 6.10
N LEU A 262 7.63 -18.14 7.18
CA LEU A 262 8.82 -17.28 7.33
C LEU A 262 9.93 -17.65 6.35
N VAL A 263 10.16 -18.95 6.10
CA VAL A 263 11.11 -19.39 5.06
C VAL A 263 10.69 -18.84 3.70
N ASN A 264 9.41 -18.99 3.34
CA ASN A 264 8.89 -18.44 2.08
C ASN A 264 8.95 -16.90 2.02
N TYR A 265 8.72 -16.21 3.15
CA TYR A 265 8.86 -14.76 3.24
C TYR A 265 10.27 -14.32 2.84
N HIS A 266 11.30 -14.91 3.44
CA HIS A 266 12.69 -14.58 3.13
C HIS A 266 13.10 -14.98 1.69
N GLU A 267 12.59 -16.10 1.17
CA GLU A 267 12.82 -16.47 -0.24
C GLU A 267 12.28 -15.40 -1.20
N ILE A 268 11.05 -14.94 -0.99
CA ILE A 268 10.42 -13.94 -1.85
C ILE A 268 11.05 -12.56 -1.63
N GLU A 269 11.35 -12.18 -0.39
CA GLU A 269 12.04 -10.92 -0.08
C GLU A 269 13.39 -10.83 -0.79
N ASN A 270 14.19 -11.91 -0.78
CA ASN A 270 15.48 -11.97 -1.47
C ASN A 270 15.35 -11.91 -3.00
N LYS A 271 14.29 -12.51 -3.55
CA LYS A 271 14.01 -12.50 -5.00
C LYS A 271 13.22 -11.28 -5.48
N ARG A 272 12.87 -10.36 -4.58
CA ARG A 272 12.00 -9.21 -4.88
C ARG A 272 12.48 -8.41 -6.09
N ASN A 273 13.80 -8.21 -6.22
CA ASN A 273 14.38 -7.43 -7.31
C ASN A 273 14.41 -8.18 -8.67
N GLU A 274 14.21 -9.50 -8.68
CA GLU A 274 14.14 -10.34 -9.87
C GLU A 274 12.71 -10.39 -10.43
N ILE A 275 11.72 -10.04 -9.61
CA ILE A 275 10.30 -10.01 -9.98
C ILE A 275 10.05 -8.74 -10.80
N ASP A 276 9.48 -8.91 -12.01
CA ASP A 276 9.26 -7.81 -12.96
C ASP A 276 8.03 -6.93 -12.59
N PHE A 277 7.65 -6.89 -11.32
CA PHE A 277 6.63 -6.00 -10.76
C PHE A 277 6.84 -5.81 -9.27
N ASP A 278 6.35 -4.69 -8.75
CA ASP A 278 6.55 -4.35 -7.35
C ASP A 278 5.64 -5.17 -6.43
N ILE A 279 6.24 -5.63 -5.32
CA ILE A 279 5.55 -6.30 -4.22
C ILE A 279 5.95 -5.65 -2.90
N ASP A 280 4.99 -5.48 -1.98
CA ASP A 280 5.22 -4.85 -0.66
C ASP A 280 5.13 -5.84 0.51
N GLY A 281 4.98 -7.13 0.22
CA GLY A 281 4.87 -8.19 1.22
C GLY A 281 4.31 -9.49 0.65
N ILE A 282 3.76 -10.31 1.54
CA ILE A 282 3.04 -11.55 1.22
C ILE A 282 1.69 -11.53 1.94
N VAL A 283 0.64 -11.91 1.23
CA VAL A 283 -0.68 -12.13 1.82
C VAL A 283 -0.81 -13.60 2.17
N TYR A 284 -1.06 -13.91 3.43
CA TYR A 284 -1.42 -15.25 3.87
C TYR A 284 -2.93 -15.33 4.03
N LYS A 285 -3.54 -16.26 3.33
CA LYS A 285 -4.97 -16.59 3.41
C LYS A 285 -5.12 -18.02 3.90
N ILE A 286 -6.04 -18.30 4.81
CA ILE A 286 -6.37 -19.68 5.17
C ILE A 286 -6.88 -20.38 3.91
N ASN A 287 -6.30 -21.53 3.55
CA ASN A 287 -6.58 -22.20 2.27
C ASN A 287 -8.00 -22.71 2.17
N SER A 288 -8.60 -23.19 3.26
CA SER A 288 -9.98 -23.73 3.29
C SER A 288 -11.04 -22.63 3.27
N PHE A 289 -11.93 -22.64 2.30
CA PHE A 289 -13.06 -21.70 2.21
C PHE A 289 -14.11 -21.91 3.31
N ASP A 290 -14.28 -23.14 3.80
CA ASP A 290 -15.15 -23.40 4.95
C ASP A 290 -14.60 -22.68 6.20
N LEU A 291 -13.31 -22.80 6.47
CA LEU A 291 -12.68 -22.09 7.58
C LEU A 291 -12.73 -20.56 7.40
N GLN A 292 -12.53 -20.05 6.18
CA GLN A 292 -12.67 -18.62 5.89
C GLN A 292 -14.10 -18.14 6.20
N LYS A 293 -15.12 -18.90 5.80
CA LYS A 293 -16.53 -18.60 6.06
C LYS A 293 -16.85 -18.59 7.55
N ARG A 294 -16.36 -19.59 8.31
CA ARG A 294 -16.54 -19.68 9.77
C ARG A 294 -15.89 -18.52 10.51
N LEU A 295 -14.69 -18.13 10.11
CA LEU A 295 -13.95 -17.01 10.70
C LEU A 295 -14.59 -15.66 10.39
N GLY A 296 -15.13 -15.49 9.21
CA GLY A 296 -15.79 -14.26 8.80
C GLY A 296 -14.86 -13.05 8.84
N ASN A 297 -15.46 -11.88 9.08
CA ASN A 297 -14.77 -10.60 9.05
C ASN A 297 -14.87 -9.89 10.41
N VAL A 298 -13.96 -8.97 10.67
CA VAL A 298 -14.00 -8.03 11.80
C VAL A 298 -13.75 -6.62 11.29
N ALA A 299 -14.70 -5.72 11.54
CA ALA A 299 -14.68 -4.38 10.97
C ALA A 299 -14.44 -4.42 9.45
N ASN A 300 -13.34 -3.88 8.97
CA ASN A 300 -12.98 -3.80 7.55
C ASN A 300 -11.90 -4.80 7.12
N SER A 301 -11.67 -5.86 7.87
CA SER A 301 -10.65 -6.88 7.57
C SER A 301 -11.18 -8.29 7.78
N PRO A 302 -10.79 -9.27 6.95
CA PRO A 302 -11.09 -10.67 7.19
C PRO A 302 -10.26 -11.20 8.38
N ARG A 303 -10.84 -12.12 9.18
CA ARG A 303 -10.09 -12.84 10.22
C ARG A 303 -9.20 -13.94 9.66
N TRP A 304 -9.43 -14.33 8.42
CA TRP A 304 -8.78 -15.45 7.73
C TRP A 304 -7.63 -15.06 6.81
N ALA A 305 -7.27 -13.76 6.78
CA ALA A 305 -6.15 -13.28 5.96
C ALA A 305 -5.38 -12.16 6.66
N ILE A 306 -4.07 -12.13 6.41
CA ILE A 306 -3.16 -11.10 6.92
C ILE A 306 -2.10 -10.77 5.87
N ALA A 307 -1.70 -9.51 5.78
CA ALA A 307 -0.61 -9.05 4.93
C ALA A 307 0.67 -8.92 5.76
N HIS A 308 1.66 -9.77 5.50
CA HIS A 308 2.99 -9.67 6.08
C HIS A 308 3.84 -8.78 5.17
N LYS A 309 4.00 -7.53 5.57
CA LYS A 309 4.75 -6.55 4.79
C LYS A 309 6.25 -6.77 4.92
N PHE A 310 6.98 -6.56 3.84
CA PHE A 310 8.44 -6.57 3.89
C PHE A 310 8.94 -5.45 4.79
N SER A 311 10.03 -5.74 5.49
CA SER A 311 10.75 -4.72 6.24
C SER A 311 11.19 -3.62 5.27
N ALA A 312 11.11 -2.37 5.72
CA ALA A 312 11.70 -1.29 4.95
C ALA A 312 13.20 -1.55 4.80
N ASN A 313 13.69 -1.50 3.57
CA ASN A 313 15.11 -1.67 3.31
C ASN A 313 15.87 -0.48 3.92
N ASN A 314 16.68 -0.75 4.93
CA ASN A 314 17.49 0.23 5.62
C ASN A 314 18.95 0.10 5.19
N GLY A 315 19.63 1.24 5.05
CA GLY A 315 21.08 1.28 4.84
C GLY A 315 21.73 2.32 5.73
N ILE A 316 22.97 2.09 6.14
CA ILE A 316 23.75 3.06 6.92
C ILE A 316 24.65 3.82 5.97
N SER A 317 24.51 5.15 5.94
CA SER A 317 25.33 6.00 5.10
C SER A 317 25.76 7.26 5.85
N THR A 318 26.55 8.13 5.21
CA THR A 318 27.00 9.41 5.75
C THR A 318 26.48 10.55 4.90
N ILE A 319 25.96 11.61 5.54
CA ILE A 319 25.52 12.82 4.85
C ILE A 319 26.75 13.59 4.38
N LEU A 320 26.88 13.76 3.07
CA LEU A 320 27.94 14.52 2.44
C LEU A 320 27.60 16.02 2.33
N ASN A 321 26.33 16.31 2.00
CA ASN A 321 25.83 17.67 1.84
C ASN A 321 24.30 17.67 2.01
N ILE A 322 23.70 18.85 2.22
CA ILE A 322 22.24 19.06 2.20
C ILE A 322 21.94 20.15 1.18
N GLU A 323 21.20 19.80 0.13
CA GLU A 323 20.78 20.70 -0.93
C GLU A 323 19.29 21.03 -0.79
N ILE A 324 18.91 22.23 -1.19
CA ILE A 324 17.51 22.66 -1.22
C ILE A 324 17.01 22.60 -2.65
N GLN A 325 16.03 21.74 -2.90
CA GLN A 325 15.31 21.70 -4.18
C GLN A 325 14.09 22.62 -4.13
N VAL A 326 13.93 23.46 -5.15
CA VAL A 326 12.79 24.35 -5.30
C VAL A 326 11.77 23.69 -6.24
N GLY A 327 10.61 23.34 -5.71
CA GLY A 327 9.53 22.75 -6.49
C GLY A 327 8.78 23.79 -7.35
N ARG A 328 7.97 23.33 -8.30
CA ARG A 328 7.16 24.19 -9.20
C ARG A 328 6.25 25.18 -8.47
N THR A 329 5.85 24.87 -7.25
CA THR A 329 4.99 25.71 -6.40
C THR A 329 5.79 26.60 -5.45
N GLY A 330 7.11 26.74 -5.64
CA GLY A 330 8.01 27.47 -4.75
C GLY A 330 8.36 26.71 -3.45
N ALA A 331 7.86 25.49 -3.24
CA ALA A 331 8.15 24.72 -2.03
C ALA A 331 9.64 24.34 -1.97
N LEU A 332 10.30 24.63 -0.84
CA LEU A 332 11.68 24.28 -0.56
C LEU A 332 11.75 22.91 0.10
N THR A 333 12.34 21.93 -0.58
CA THR A 333 12.50 20.56 -0.10
C THR A 333 13.96 20.25 0.13
N PRO A 334 14.41 20.03 1.38
CA PRO A 334 15.79 19.65 1.66
C PRO A 334 16.03 18.19 1.27
N VAL A 335 17.16 17.94 0.59
CA VAL A 335 17.62 16.63 0.14
C VAL A 335 19.05 16.41 0.64
N ALA A 336 19.26 15.35 1.40
CA ALA A 336 20.58 14.91 1.81
C ALA A 336 21.28 14.21 0.64
N LYS A 337 22.44 14.69 0.24
CA LYS A 337 23.43 13.96 -0.56
C LYS A 337 24.15 13.02 0.39
N ILE A 338 24.11 11.74 0.14
CA ILE A 338 24.70 10.72 1.01
C ILE A 338 25.80 9.95 0.27
N LYS A 339 26.72 9.37 1.00
CA LYS A 339 27.64 8.39 0.42
C LYS A 339 26.81 7.27 -0.24
N PRO A 340 27.03 6.97 -1.54
CA PRO A 340 26.23 5.97 -2.23
C PRO A 340 26.18 4.64 -1.50
N ILE A 341 24.99 4.10 -1.32
CA ILE A 341 24.75 2.81 -0.65
C ILE A 341 23.71 2.01 -1.40
N ASN A 342 23.88 0.70 -1.48
CA ASN A 342 22.86 -0.19 -2.03
C ASN A 342 21.79 -0.48 -0.98
N ILE A 343 20.54 -0.13 -1.29
CA ILE A 343 19.37 -0.39 -0.45
C ILE A 343 18.33 -1.13 -1.30
N GLY A 344 18.12 -2.40 -0.99
CA GLY A 344 17.15 -3.23 -1.73
C GLY A 344 17.48 -3.36 -3.22
N GLY A 345 18.76 -3.51 -3.59
CA GLY A 345 19.21 -3.68 -4.98
C GLY A 345 19.34 -2.37 -5.77
N VAL A 346 19.06 -1.21 -5.16
CA VAL A 346 19.17 0.11 -5.81
C VAL A 346 20.23 0.96 -5.11
N VAL A 347 21.12 1.57 -5.90
CA VAL A 347 22.13 2.51 -5.37
C VAL A 347 21.45 3.84 -5.05
N VAL A 348 21.42 4.19 -3.77
CA VAL A 348 20.86 5.42 -3.24
C VAL A 348 21.97 6.39 -2.92
N SER A 349 21.95 7.58 -3.53
CA SER A 349 22.87 8.69 -3.28
C SER A 349 22.17 9.95 -2.78
N ASN A 350 20.82 9.97 -2.79
CA ASN A 350 20.00 11.09 -2.35
C ASN A 350 18.88 10.58 -1.46
N ALA A 351 18.61 11.26 -0.34
CA ALA A 351 17.51 10.95 0.56
C ALA A 351 16.79 12.24 0.96
N THR A 352 15.46 12.24 0.94
CA THR A 352 14.70 13.42 1.35
C THR A 352 14.81 13.65 2.87
N LEU A 353 14.82 14.90 3.25
CA LEU A 353 14.72 15.34 4.64
C LEU A 353 13.34 15.96 4.92
N HIS A 354 12.41 15.82 3.97
CA HIS A 354 11.03 16.29 4.01
C HIS A 354 10.91 17.82 4.14
N ASN A 355 11.34 18.40 5.26
CA ASN A 355 11.23 19.84 5.55
C ASN A 355 12.24 20.27 6.64
N GLU A 356 12.28 21.59 6.92
CA GLU A 356 13.15 22.17 7.95
C GLU A 356 12.87 21.60 9.36
N ASP A 357 11.59 21.40 9.72
CA ASP A 357 11.21 20.92 11.06
C ASP A 357 11.72 19.49 11.33
N GLU A 358 11.78 18.63 10.28
CA GLU A 358 12.36 17.29 10.39
C GLU A 358 13.88 17.33 10.60
N ILE A 359 14.58 18.26 9.97
CA ILE A 359 16.02 18.47 10.19
C ILE A 359 16.27 18.88 11.65
N ILE A 360 15.46 19.81 12.15
CA ILE A 360 15.56 20.28 13.54
C ILE A 360 15.18 19.16 14.52
N ARG A 361 14.07 18.44 14.26
CA ARG A 361 13.56 17.38 15.14
C ARG A 361 14.54 16.23 15.30
N LYS A 362 15.19 15.83 14.21
CA LYS A 362 16.18 14.75 14.19
C LYS A 362 17.59 15.22 14.46
N ASP A 363 17.82 16.53 14.65
CA ASP A 363 19.13 17.18 14.78
C ASP A 363 20.13 16.74 13.70
N ILE A 364 19.69 16.80 12.43
CA ILE A 364 20.48 16.32 11.29
C ILE A 364 21.56 17.33 10.95
N ARG A 365 22.82 16.85 10.76
CA ARG A 365 23.98 17.66 10.41
C ARG A 365 24.74 17.05 9.23
N VAL A 366 25.38 17.88 8.44
CA VAL A 366 26.31 17.41 7.41
C VAL A 366 27.48 16.68 8.09
N GLY A 367 27.80 15.48 7.62
CA GLY A 367 28.80 14.60 8.22
C GLY A 367 28.24 13.54 9.18
N ASP A 368 26.94 13.58 9.49
CA ASP A 368 26.31 12.56 10.31
C ASP A 368 26.27 11.19 9.62
N VAL A 369 26.45 10.14 10.42
CA VAL A 369 26.09 8.78 10.03
C VAL A 369 24.59 8.61 10.26
N VAL A 370 23.87 8.17 9.23
CA VAL A 370 22.40 8.09 9.23
C VAL A 370 21.90 6.74 8.78
N ILE A 371 20.74 6.37 9.26
CA ILE A 371 19.97 5.25 8.74
C ILE A 371 19.06 5.81 7.66
N VAL A 372 19.29 5.37 6.43
CA VAL A 372 18.50 5.68 5.24
C VAL A 372 17.48 4.57 5.07
N GLU A 373 16.22 4.91 4.98
CA GLU A 373 15.11 3.98 4.76
C GLU A 373 14.55 4.17 3.36
N ARG A 374 14.35 3.05 2.65
CA ARG A 374 13.62 2.99 1.38
C ARG A 374 12.48 2.00 1.55
N ALA A 375 11.27 2.52 1.75
CA ALA A 375 10.06 1.72 1.82
C ALA A 375 9.48 1.57 0.41
N GLY A 376 9.54 0.37 -0.15
CA GLY A 376 9.09 0.11 -1.53
C GLY A 376 9.86 0.96 -2.56
N ASP A 377 9.18 1.43 -3.58
CA ASP A 377 9.72 2.36 -4.59
C ASP A 377 9.56 3.85 -4.21
N VAL A 378 9.31 4.13 -2.93
CA VAL A 378 9.18 5.49 -2.41
C VAL A 378 10.57 6.14 -2.34
N ILE A 379 10.57 7.48 -2.42
CA ILE A 379 11.78 8.31 -2.33
C ILE A 379 12.52 7.96 -1.03
N PRO A 380 13.82 7.56 -1.08
CA PRO A 380 14.61 7.29 0.11
C PRO A 380 14.60 8.48 1.06
N HIS A 381 14.47 8.23 2.35
CA HIS A 381 14.47 9.29 3.37
C HIS A 381 15.40 8.95 4.54
N ILE A 382 15.82 9.97 5.27
CA ILE A 382 16.60 9.79 6.47
C ILE A 382 15.64 9.39 7.61
N ASN A 383 15.75 8.15 8.10
CA ASN A 383 14.93 7.65 9.19
C ASN A 383 15.43 8.22 10.53
N GLN A 384 16.71 8.02 10.84
CA GLN A 384 17.31 8.57 12.07
C GLN A 384 18.83 8.82 11.91
N VAL A 385 19.37 9.62 12.83
CA VAL A 385 20.81 9.86 12.97
C VAL A 385 21.37 8.87 13.98
N ASP A 386 22.51 8.24 13.68
CA ASP A 386 23.30 7.45 14.63
C ASP A 386 24.17 8.40 15.47
N LEU A 387 23.60 8.91 16.56
CA LEU A 387 24.26 9.84 17.45
C LEU A 387 25.54 9.27 18.09
N LYS A 388 25.65 7.93 18.21
CA LYS A 388 26.85 7.28 18.76
C LYS A 388 28.06 7.42 17.82
N LYS A 389 27.80 7.53 16.52
CA LYS A 389 28.85 7.68 15.49
C LYS A 389 29.06 9.14 15.04
N ARG A 390 28.35 10.09 15.67
CA ARG A 390 28.53 11.51 15.36
C ARG A 390 29.93 11.99 15.73
N LYS A 391 30.60 12.60 14.79
CA LYS A 391 31.90 13.26 15.04
C LYS A 391 31.72 14.48 15.94
N LYS A 392 32.66 14.72 16.84
CA LYS A 392 32.74 15.98 17.62
C LYS A 392 32.92 17.15 16.65
N ASN A 393 32.21 18.27 16.86
CA ASN A 393 32.31 19.51 16.09
C ASN A 393 31.56 19.57 14.75
N LEU A 394 30.47 18.80 14.54
CA LEU A 394 29.58 19.03 13.42
C LEU A 394 28.62 20.21 13.73
N ASN A 395 28.60 21.20 12.85
CA ASN A 395 27.71 22.36 12.98
C ASN A 395 26.26 21.98 12.71
N LYS A 396 25.33 22.66 13.41
CA LYS A 396 23.90 22.56 13.09
C LYS A 396 23.63 23.07 11.69
N TYR A 397 22.77 22.38 10.94
CA TYR A 397 22.36 22.85 9.63
C TYR A 397 21.45 24.08 9.77
N ILE A 398 21.79 25.13 9.04
CA ILE A 398 21.00 26.37 8.98
C ILE A 398 20.23 26.36 7.67
N PHE A 399 18.90 26.34 7.77
CA PHE A 399 18.03 26.37 6.60
C PHE A 399 18.08 27.77 5.95
N PRO A 400 18.18 27.88 4.61
CA PRO A 400 18.35 29.18 3.95
C PRO A 400 17.16 30.11 4.20
N ILE A 401 17.46 31.38 4.46
CA ILE A 401 16.48 32.46 4.63
C ILE A 401 15.99 32.94 3.27
N ASN A 402 16.86 32.88 2.26
CA ASN A 402 16.55 33.28 0.88
C ASN A 402 16.43 32.03 0.00
N CYS A 403 15.59 32.11 -1.04
CA CYS A 403 15.43 31.06 -2.01
C CYS A 403 16.71 30.85 -2.82
N PRO A 404 17.27 29.64 -2.91
CA PRO A 404 18.50 29.41 -3.67
C PRO A 404 18.34 29.56 -5.18
N SER A 405 17.10 29.61 -5.70
CA SER A 405 16.80 29.74 -7.13
C SER A 405 16.60 31.18 -7.58
N CYS A 406 15.89 32.01 -6.79
CA CYS A 406 15.55 33.40 -7.19
C CYS A 406 16.08 34.47 -6.24
N GLY A 407 16.68 34.10 -5.11
CA GLY A 407 17.23 35.06 -4.12
C GLY A 407 16.18 35.70 -3.19
N GLU A 408 14.89 35.57 -3.47
CA GLU A 408 13.83 36.16 -2.69
C GLU A 408 13.73 35.55 -1.28
N LYS A 409 13.24 36.34 -0.32
CA LYS A 409 13.06 35.90 1.07
C LYS A 409 12.03 34.80 1.16
N THR A 410 12.36 33.72 1.86
CA THR A 410 11.46 32.60 2.04
C THR A 410 10.45 32.86 3.15
N ILE A 411 9.23 32.35 3.00
CA ILE A 411 8.17 32.42 4.01
C ILE A 411 7.86 31.02 4.54
N LYS A 412 7.49 30.91 5.82
CA LYS A 412 6.96 29.66 6.39
C LYS A 412 5.44 29.65 6.22
N GLU A 413 4.95 28.74 5.39
CA GLU A 413 3.53 28.43 5.33
C GLU A 413 3.23 27.25 6.24
N TYR A 414 2.26 27.43 7.12
CA TYR A 414 1.73 26.39 7.97
C TYR A 414 0.37 25.96 7.40
N ASN A 415 0.34 24.81 6.72
CA ASN A 415 -0.93 24.14 6.56
C ASN A 415 -1.09 23.09 7.68
N SER A 416 -2.30 22.57 7.87
CA SER A 416 -2.63 21.60 8.91
C SER A 416 -1.82 20.30 8.87
N ILE A 417 -1.10 20.04 7.76
CA ILE A 417 -0.45 18.75 7.47
C ILE A 417 1.07 18.89 7.35
N THR A 418 1.56 19.92 6.67
CA THR A 418 2.99 20.09 6.39
C THR A 418 3.42 21.52 6.65
N LYS A 419 4.39 21.68 7.53
CA LYS A 419 5.09 22.96 7.73
C LYS A 419 6.21 23.05 6.67
N LYS A 420 5.99 23.79 5.59
CA LYS A 420 7.01 23.96 4.53
C LYS A 420 7.36 25.43 4.38
N LYS A 421 8.65 25.71 4.21
CA LYS A 421 9.09 27.01 3.70
C LYS A 421 8.84 27.08 2.20
N ARG A 422 8.38 28.22 1.72
CA ARG A 422 8.22 28.51 0.29
C ARG A 422 8.97 29.79 -0.08
N CYS A 423 9.41 29.83 -1.34
CA CYS A 423 9.74 31.05 -2.05
C CYS A 423 8.43 31.79 -2.39
N ARG A 424 8.42 33.13 -2.29
CA ARG A 424 7.30 33.95 -2.72
C ARG A 424 7.14 33.96 -4.23
#